data_2ea528f5039502df901548142e2d534d
#
_entry.id   2ea528f5039502df901548142e2d534d
#
_cell.length_a   1.000
_cell.length_b   1.000
_cell.length_c   1.000
_cell.angle_alpha   90.00
_cell.angle_beta   90.00
_cell.angle_gamma   90.00
#
_symmetry.space_group_name_H-M   'P 1'
#
loop_
_entity.id
_entity.type
_entity.pdbx_description
1 polymer ?
#
loop_
_entity_poly.entity_id
_entity_poly.type
_entity_poly.pdbx_seq_one_letter_code
_entity_poly.pdbx_strand_id
1 'polypeptide(L)'
;MERRSFMALPLSLAALGAAPAAKAATGAYTPKRVNKAIELLDQGQPVYYTMGMGGYDAGVKMAKTWADIIIYDMEHGPLDMTGLREFMRGLVDGGPTKSGHRTPAVIPQLAVGGWDEATMQANGWMVQQVLAQGAHGIHLCHATDPAAVRVMVQYARYAFQKAGAGANLPEGRRGSGGQTYGAEIWGITPEEYMKKADPWPLNSEGELLLGIKVENKYALANVEKTAAVPGIGFGEWGPGDMGISMGFPNAQPPYPPSME
;
A
#
# COMPACT_ATOMS: atom_id res chain seq x y z
N MET A 1 -6.72 66.27 -7.51
CA MET A 1 -5.62 65.43 -8.02
C MET A 1 -4.66 65.18 -6.89
N GLU A 2 -4.89 64.10 -6.14
CA GLU A 2 -4.02 63.68 -5.03
C GLU A 2 -3.12 62.53 -5.47
N ARG A 3 -1.82 62.74 -5.35
CA ARG A 3 -0.78 61.71 -5.61
C ARG A 3 -0.68 60.83 -4.39
N ARG A 4 -1.03 59.56 -4.52
CA ARG A 4 -0.74 58.51 -3.51
C ARG A 4 0.68 58.00 -3.68
N SER A 5 1.49 58.26 -2.65
CA SER A 5 2.84 57.74 -2.53
C SER A 5 2.79 56.25 -2.16
N PHE A 6 3.47 55.38 -2.96
CA PHE A 6 3.72 54.00 -2.61
C PHE A 6 4.96 53.92 -1.72
N MET A 7 4.78 53.48 -0.48
CA MET A 7 5.90 53.07 0.38
C MET A 7 6.38 51.70 -0.03
N ALA A 8 7.64 51.60 -0.45
CA ALA A 8 8.34 50.34 -0.64
C ALA A 8 8.83 49.82 0.72
N LEU A 9 8.39 48.62 1.11
CA LEU A 9 8.96 47.89 2.23
C LEU A 9 10.24 47.19 1.78
N PRO A 10 11.31 47.20 2.59
CA PRO A 10 12.53 46.47 2.24
C PRO A 10 12.32 44.96 2.42
N LEU A 11 12.56 44.18 1.36
CA LEU A 11 12.69 42.74 1.45
C LEU A 11 14.00 42.40 2.22
N SER A 12 13.85 41.90 3.44
CA SER A 12 14.95 41.27 4.17
C SER A 12 15.21 39.89 3.56
N LEU A 13 16.36 39.74 2.90
CA LEU A 13 16.91 38.46 2.48
C LEU A 13 17.26 37.66 3.75
N ALA A 14 16.41 36.69 4.14
CA ALA A 14 16.77 35.70 5.13
C ALA A 14 17.80 34.74 4.47
N ALA A 15 19.02 34.73 4.99
CA ALA A 15 20.04 33.77 4.60
C ALA A 15 19.54 32.36 4.96
N LEU A 16 19.22 31.54 3.94
CA LEU A 16 19.02 30.11 4.09
C LEU A 16 20.36 29.49 4.53
N GLY A 17 20.49 29.25 5.83
CA GLY A 17 21.60 28.48 6.38
C GLY A 17 21.56 27.06 5.77
N ALA A 18 22.65 26.68 5.11
CA ALA A 18 22.83 25.30 4.64
C ALA A 18 22.72 24.36 5.83
N ALA A 19 21.72 23.47 5.81
CA ALA A 19 21.62 22.40 6.76
C ALA A 19 22.91 21.54 6.68
N PRO A 20 23.52 21.16 7.81
CA PRO A 20 24.69 20.32 7.77
C PRO A 20 24.34 19.00 7.07
N ALA A 21 25.12 18.65 6.03
CA ALA A 21 25.01 17.35 5.39
C ALA A 21 25.19 16.26 6.46
N ALA A 22 24.16 15.47 6.68
CA ALA A 22 24.22 14.33 7.59
C ALA A 22 25.35 13.41 7.09
N LYS A 23 26.39 13.21 7.92
CA LYS A 23 27.41 12.20 7.65
C LYS A 23 26.73 10.86 7.49
N ALA A 24 26.83 10.26 6.30
CA ALA A 24 26.39 8.89 6.09
C ALA A 24 27.09 7.99 7.12
N ALA A 25 26.31 7.30 7.93
CA ALA A 25 26.84 6.31 8.86
C ALA A 25 27.53 5.21 8.06
N THR A 26 28.80 4.94 8.35
CA THR A 26 29.66 3.97 7.63
C THR A 26 29.39 2.51 8.01
N GLY A 27 28.33 2.21 8.75
CA GLY A 27 27.83 0.86 9.01
C GLY A 27 26.71 0.52 8.03
N ALA A 28 26.69 -0.71 7.46
CA ALA A 28 25.57 -1.18 6.64
C ALA A 28 24.28 -1.10 7.47
N TYR A 29 23.29 -0.37 6.95
CA TYR A 29 21.98 -0.28 7.59
C TYR A 29 21.32 -1.66 7.62
N THR A 30 20.82 -2.05 8.79
CA THR A 30 20.04 -3.28 8.95
C THR A 30 18.57 -2.91 9.08
N PRO A 31 17.71 -3.37 8.15
CA PRO A 31 16.28 -3.13 8.24
C PRO A 31 15.68 -3.60 9.57
N LYS A 32 14.81 -2.80 10.16
CA LYS A 32 14.09 -3.14 11.39
C LYS A 32 12.76 -3.83 11.09
N ARG A 33 12.28 -3.70 9.87
CA ARG A 33 11.02 -4.23 9.37
C ARG A 33 11.23 -5.10 8.14
N VAL A 34 10.31 -6.02 7.90
CA VAL A 34 10.22 -6.74 6.62
C VAL A 34 9.71 -5.79 5.53
N ASN A 35 8.66 -5.04 5.84
CA ASN A 35 8.03 -4.10 4.91
C ASN A 35 8.72 -2.75 4.93
N LYS A 36 9.48 -2.45 3.86
CA LYS A 36 10.19 -1.18 3.68
C LYS A 36 9.29 0.05 3.81
N ALA A 37 8.07 -0.02 3.27
CA ALA A 37 7.15 1.11 3.30
C ALA A 37 6.70 1.42 4.73
N ILE A 38 6.36 0.40 5.52
CA ILE A 38 6.00 0.57 6.93
C ILE A 38 7.17 1.16 7.72
N GLU A 39 8.40 0.70 7.45
CA GLU A 39 9.58 1.25 8.13
C GLU A 39 9.77 2.75 7.86
N LEU A 40 9.53 3.20 6.63
CA LEU A 40 9.59 4.62 6.28
C LEU A 40 8.46 5.42 6.93
N LEU A 41 7.24 4.89 6.93
CA LEU A 41 6.08 5.52 7.57
C LEU A 41 6.27 5.66 9.08
N ASP A 42 6.81 4.65 9.77
CA ASP A 42 7.16 4.72 11.19
C ASP A 42 8.20 5.83 11.49
N GLN A 43 9.01 6.17 10.51
CA GLN A 43 10.02 7.25 10.60
C GLN A 43 9.48 8.62 10.14
N GLY A 44 8.19 8.70 9.74
CA GLY A 44 7.61 9.92 9.18
C GLY A 44 8.21 10.30 7.82
N GLN A 45 8.76 9.33 7.07
CA GLN A 45 9.33 9.54 5.76
C GLN A 45 8.29 9.32 4.65
N PRO A 46 8.41 10.03 3.53
CA PRO A 46 7.58 9.76 2.36
C PRO A 46 7.87 8.37 1.78
N VAL A 47 6.84 7.77 1.20
CA VAL A 47 6.91 6.47 0.51
C VAL A 47 6.57 6.67 -0.95
N TYR A 48 7.38 6.11 -1.82
CA TYR A 48 7.22 6.20 -3.27
C TYR A 48 6.90 4.83 -3.87
N TYR A 49 5.98 4.79 -4.82
CA TYR A 49 5.64 3.55 -5.50
C TYR A 49 5.87 3.59 -7.00
N THR A 50 5.92 2.42 -7.61
CA THR A 50 5.88 2.19 -9.05
C THR A 50 4.94 1.03 -9.35
N MET A 51 4.46 0.97 -10.58
CA MET A 51 3.64 -0.16 -11.05
C MET A 51 4.55 -1.33 -11.47
N GLY A 52 4.05 -2.55 -11.31
CA GLY A 52 4.72 -3.78 -11.75
C GLY A 52 3.73 -4.87 -12.13
N MET A 53 4.18 -5.79 -12.97
CA MET A 53 3.45 -7.00 -13.37
C MET A 53 4.42 -8.01 -13.97
N GLY A 54 3.94 -9.20 -14.28
CA GLY A 54 4.71 -10.27 -14.90
C GLY A 54 5.24 -11.29 -13.89
N GLY A 55 6.10 -12.18 -14.36
CA GLY A 55 6.62 -13.30 -13.56
C GLY A 55 8.07 -13.08 -13.10
N TYR A 56 8.82 -14.19 -13.02
CA TYR A 56 10.16 -14.24 -12.44
C TYR A 56 11.13 -13.19 -12.98
N ASP A 57 11.30 -13.10 -14.30
CA ASP A 57 12.26 -12.15 -14.89
C ASP A 57 11.93 -10.69 -14.61
N ALA A 58 10.64 -10.37 -14.54
CA ALA A 58 10.19 -9.04 -14.15
C ALA A 58 10.54 -8.76 -12.69
N GLY A 59 10.37 -9.74 -11.79
CA GLY A 59 10.77 -9.66 -10.39
C GLY A 59 12.27 -9.41 -10.24
N VAL A 60 13.11 -10.18 -10.93
CA VAL A 60 14.58 -9.97 -10.90
C VAL A 60 14.96 -8.56 -11.32
N LYS A 61 14.36 -8.04 -12.40
CA LYS A 61 14.62 -6.67 -12.88
C LYS A 61 14.17 -5.61 -11.88
N MET A 62 13.04 -5.82 -11.21
CA MET A 62 12.46 -4.85 -10.28
C MET A 62 13.04 -4.91 -8.86
N ALA A 63 13.83 -5.92 -8.51
CA ALA A 63 14.47 -6.03 -7.20
C ALA A 63 15.31 -4.80 -6.80
N LYS A 64 15.88 -4.12 -7.79
CA LYS A 64 16.71 -2.90 -7.60
C LYS A 64 15.96 -1.62 -7.98
N THR A 65 14.63 -1.64 -7.99
CA THR A 65 13.83 -0.43 -8.27
C THR A 65 14.18 0.70 -7.30
N TRP A 66 13.98 1.93 -7.75
CA TRP A 66 14.10 3.13 -6.90
C TRP A 66 12.94 3.26 -5.91
N ALA A 67 11.78 2.67 -6.24
CA ALA A 67 10.57 2.78 -5.44
C ALA A 67 10.63 1.95 -4.16
N ASP A 68 9.85 2.36 -3.18
CA ASP A 68 9.70 1.67 -1.89
C ASP A 68 8.63 0.59 -1.96
N ILE A 69 7.60 0.83 -2.78
CA ILE A 69 6.50 -0.08 -3.06
C ILE A 69 6.45 -0.39 -4.56
N ILE A 70 6.11 -1.63 -4.87
CA ILE A 70 5.65 -2.06 -6.18
C ILE A 70 4.16 -2.37 -6.04
N ILE A 71 3.30 -1.60 -6.70
CA ILE A 71 1.90 -1.96 -6.89
C ILE A 71 1.85 -2.99 -8.00
N TYR A 72 1.53 -4.25 -7.66
CA TYR A 72 1.42 -5.33 -8.65
C TYR A 72 0.00 -5.35 -9.20
N ASP A 73 -0.15 -4.95 -10.47
CA ASP A 73 -1.46 -4.71 -11.07
C ASP A 73 -2.13 -6.02 -11.51
N MET A 74 -3.24 -6.36 -10.85
CA MET A 74 -4.17 -7.43 -11.22
C MET A 74 -5.59 -6.89 -11.47
N GLU A 75 -5.78 -5.57 -11.45
CA GLU A 75 -7.04 -4.93 -11.82
C GLU A 75 -7.15 -4.78 -13.35
N HIS A 76 -6.12 -4.22 -13.99
CA HIS A 76 -6.07 -3.97 -15.43
C HIS A 76 -5.32 -5.09 -16.17
N GLY A 77 -4.51 -5.84 -15.44
CA GLY A 77 -3.79 -7.01 -15.95
C GLY A 77 -4.51 -8.33 -15.66
N PRO A 78 -3.92 -9.46 -16.05
CA PRO A 78 -4.45 -10.78 -15.72
C PRO A 78 -4.47 -11.03 -14.21
N LEU A 79 -5.53 -11.66 -13.70
CA LEU A 79 -5.53 -12.26 -12.37
C LEU A 79 -4.62 -13.51 -12.38
N ASP A 80 -3.32 -13.29 -12.27
CA ASP A 80 -2.30 -14.34 -12.39
C ASP A 80 -1.55 -14.56 -11.07
N MET A 81 -2.06 -15.49 -10.26
CA MET A 81 -1.44 -15.88 -9.00
C MET A 81 -0.09 -16.59 -9.19
N THR A 82 0.08 -17.32 -10.29
CA THR A 82 1.35 -17.97 -10.62
C THR A 82 2.39 -16.94 -11.01
N GLY A 83 2.02 -15.97 -11.84
CA GLY A 83 2.88 -14.84 -12.19
C GLY A 83 3.30 -14.03 -10.96
N LEU A 84 2.38 -13.72 -10.05
CA LEU A 84 2.71 -13.05 -8.79
C LEU A 84 3.71 -13.88 -7.95
N ARG A 85 3.49 -15.19 -7.82
CA ARG A 85 4.39 -16.10 -7.08
C ARG A 85 5.80 -16.05 -7.64
N GLU A 86 5.93 -16.18 -8.95
CA GLU A 86 7.23 -16.14 -9.63
C GLU A 86 7.86 -14.73 -9.57
N PHE A 87 7.07 -13.68 -9.64
CA PHE A 87 7.53 -12.30 -9.45
C PHE A 87 8.16 -12.11 -8.07
N MET A 88 7.48 -12.54 -6.99
CA MET A 88 7.99 -12.46 -5.62
C MET A 88 9.31 -13.23 -5.47
N ARG A 89 9.42 -14.40 -6.06
CA ARG A 89 10.65 -15.19 -6.08
C ARG A 89 11.76 -14.46 -6.85
N GLY A 90 11.44 -13.91 -8.03
CA GLY A 90 12.39 -13.13 -8.81
C GLY A 90 12.93 -11.90 -8.05
N LEU A 91 12.10 -11.23 -7.25
CA LEU A 91 12.56 -10.15 -6.38
C LEU A 91 13.59 -10.61 -5.35
N VAL A 92 13.36 -11.77 -4.72
CA VAL A 92 14.31 -12.35 -3.77
C VAL A 92 15.64 -12.69 -4.45
N ASP A 93 15.58 -13.35 -5.60
CA ASP A 93 16.78 -13.79 -6.34
C ASP A 93 17.54 -12.61 -6.97
N GLY A 94 16.85 -11.53 -7.31
CA GLY A 94 17.45 -10.26 -7.72
C GLY A 94 18.23 -9.55 -6.60
N GLY A 95 18.07 -10.03 -5.37
CA GLY A 95 18.82 -9.61 -4.18
C GLY A 95 18.27 -8.34 -3.49
N PRO A 96 18.83 -7.97 -2.35
CA PRO A 96 18.28 -6.94 -1.48
C PRO A 96 18.24 -5.55 -2.12
N THR A 97 17.34 -4.72 -1.62
CA THR A 97 17.25 -3.29 -1.99
C THR A 97 18.50 -2.52 -1.54
N LYS A 98 18.66 -1.28 -2.00
CA LYS A 98 19.75 -0.40 -1.54
C LYS A 98 19.71 -0.12 -0.04
N SER A 99 18.52 -0.17 0.58
CA SER A 99 18.34 -0.02 2.02
C SER A 99 18.51 -1.33 2.80
N GLY A 100 18.90 -2.42 2.15
CA GLY A 100 19.15 -3.71 2.79
C GLY A 100 17.90 -4.56 3.05
N HIS A 101 16.69 -4.08 2.73
CA HIS A 101 15.48 -4.91 2.79
C HIS A 101 15.58 -6.04 1.77
N ARG A 102 15.05 -7.21 2.12
CA ARG A 102 15.11 -8.41 1.29
C ARG A 102 14.49 -8.21 -0.09
N THR A 103 13.36 -7.47 -0.15
CA THR A 103 12.68 -7.03 -1.37
C THR A 103 12.11 -5.62 -1.18
N PRO A 104 11.75 -4.90 -2.25
CA PRO A 104 10.77 -3.81 -2.14
C PRO A 104 9.45 -4.35 -1.55
N ALA A 105 8.63 -3.51 -0.92
CA ALA A 105 7.30 -3.92 -0.55
C ALA A 105 6.45 -4.16 -1.81
N VAL A 106 5.74 -5.28 -1.88
CA VAL A 106 4.83 -5.58 -3.00
C VAL A 106 3.40 -5.57 -2.48
N ILE A 107 2.56 -4.72 -3.08
CA ILE A 107 1.16 -4.55 -2.71
C ILE A 107 0.32 -4.79 -3.96
N PRO A 108 -0.24 -6.01 -4.12
CA PRO A 108 -1.09 -6.30 -5.25
C PRO A 108 -2.40 -5.51 -5.23
N GLN A 109 -2.73 -4.95 -6.39
CA GLN A 109 -3.99 -4.29 -6.69
C GLN A 109 -4.98 -5.37 -7.15
N LEU A 110 -6.07 -5.56 -6.40
CA LEU A 110 -6.97 -6.68 -6.63
C LEU A 110 -7.90 -6.45 -7.82
N ALA A 111 -8.19 -7.53 -8.54
CA ALA A 111 -9.20 -7.55 -9.61
C ALA A 111 -10.64 -7.36 -9.06
N VAL A 112 -10.89 -7.64 -7.77
CA VAL A 112 -12.18 -7.38 -7.14
C VAL A 112 -12.22 -5.97 -6.55
N GLY A 113 -13.30 -5.24 -6.83
CA GLY A 113 -13.54 -3.93 -6.23
C GLY A 113 -14.30 -4.00 -4.91
N GLY A 114 -14.07 -3.01 -4.06
CA GLY A 114 -14.75 -2.81 -2.78
C GLY A 114 -16.15 -2.17 -2.92
N TRP A 115 -16.94 -2.65 -3.89
CA TRP A 115 -18.25 -2.09 -4.23
C TRP A 115 -19.29 -2.26 -3.12
N ASP A 116 -19.35 -3.46 -2.53
CA ASP A 116 -20.26 -3.83 -1.47
C ASP A 116 -19.73 -5.03 -0.68
N GLU A 117 -20.31 -5.25 0.52
CA GLU A 117 -19.93 -6.33 1.42
C GLU A 117 -20.08 -7.71 0.78
N ALA A 118 -21.19 -7.97 0.07
CA ALA A 118 -21.47 -9.28 -0.49
C ALA A 118 -20.46 -9.68 -1.56
N THR A 119 -20.09 -8.73 -2.42
CA THR A 119 -19.03 -8.90 -3.43
C THR A 119 -17.71 -9.27 -2.77
N MET A 120 -17.30 -8.56 -1.70
CA MET A 120 -16.06 -8.88 -1.00
C MET A 120 -16.12 -10.19 -0.21
N GLN A 121 -17.27 -10.55 0.38
CA GLN A 121 -17.44 -11.84 1.03
C GLN A 121 -17.29 -13.01 0.03
N ALA A 122 -17.87 -12.89 -1.16
CA ALA A 122 -17.74 -13.90 -2.21
C ALA A 122 -16.32 -14.05 -2.75
N ASN A 123 -15.49 -12.99 -2.69
CA ASN A 123 -14.15 -12.91 -3.28
C ASN A 123 -13.00 -12.78 -2.26
N GLY A 124 -13.28 -12.89 -0.96
CA GLY A 124 -12.25 -12.80 0.09
C GLY A 124 -11.09 -13.78 -0.07
N TRP A 125 -11.32 -14.90 -0.78
CA TRP A 125 -10.28 -15.86 -1.14
C TRP A 125 -9.11 -15.22 -1.92
N MET A 126 -9.36 -14.16 -2.72
CA MET A 126 -8.29 -13.45 -3.45
C MET A 126 -7.29 -12.82 -2.48
N VAL A 127 -7.77 -12.20 -1.39
CA VAL A 127 -6.92 -11.62 -0.35
C VAL A 127 -6.00 -12.69 0.23
N GLN A 128 -6.56 -13.86 0.58
CA GLN A 128 -5.79 -14.98 1.15
C GLN A 128 -4.76 -15.53 0.16
N GLN A 129 -5.15 -15.73 -1.10
CA GLN A 129 -4.27 -16.27 -2.13
C GLN A 129 -3.11 -15.31 -2.45
N VAL A 130 -3.38 -14.02 -2.56
CA VAL A 130 -2.35 -13.01 -2.81
C VAL A 130 -1.34 -12.95 -1.65
N LEU A 131 -1.82 -12.91 -0.41
CA LEU A 131 -0.94 -12.89 0.76
C LEU A 131 -0.15 -14.20 0.93
N ALA A 132 -0.70 -15.34 0.47
CA ALA A 132 0.01 -16.62 0.45
C ALA A 132 1.21 -16.61 -0.51
N GLN A 133 1.27 -15.71 -1.49
CA GLN A 133 2.43 -15.52 -2.36
C GLN A 133 3.52 -14.63 -1.73
N GLY A 134 3.37 -14.22 -0.49
CA GLY A 134 4.35 -13.40 0.22
C GLY A 134 4.21 -11.89 -0.02
N ALA A 135 3.09 -11.43 -0.58
CA ALA A 135 2.80 -10.02 -0.73
C ALA A 135 2.81 -9.28 0.62
N HIS A 136 3.18 -8.00 0.61
CA HIS A 136 3.36 -7.16 1.80
C HIS A 136 2.12 -6.31 2.13
N GLY A 137 1.03 -6.52 1.43
CA GLY A 137 -0.22 -5.80 1.62
C GLY A 137 -1.21 -6.08 0.51
N ILE A 138 -2.29 -5.31 0.52
CA ILE A 138 -3.38 -5.38 -0.47
C ILE A 138 -3.79 -3.96 -0.82
N HIS A 139 -4.07 -3.69 -2.09
CA HIS A 139 -4.69 -2.48 -2.59
C HIS A 139 -6.08 -2.81 -3.14
N LEU A 140 -7.12 -2.36 -2.44
CA LEU A 140 -8.51 -2.61 -2.82
C LEU A 140 -9.03 -1.48 -3.70
N CYS A 141 -9.31 -1.79 -4.97
CA CYS A 141 -9.89 -0.86 -5.92
C CYS A 141 -11.35 -0.55 -5.60
N HIS A 142 -11.85 0.58 -6.11
CA HIS A 142 -13.25 0.99 -5.96
C HIS A 142 -13.79 0.85 -4.52
N ALA A 143 -13.03 1.30 -3.52
CA ALA A 143 -13.38 1.15 -2.10
C ALA A 143 -14.60 2.01 -1.71
N THR A 144 -15.76 1.60 -2.17
CA THR A 144 -17.04 2.32 -2.06
C THR A 144 -17.74 2.07 -0.73
N ASP A 145 -17.69 0.83 -0.23
CA ASP A 145 -18.40 0.39 0.96
C ASP A 145 -17.45 0.11 2.13
N PRO A 146 -17.59 0.80 3.28
CA PRO A 146 -16.81 0.48 4.48
C PRO A 146 -16.97 -0.97 4.96
N ALA A 147 -18.11 -1.62 4.69
CA ALA A 147 -18.30 -3.03 5.02
C ALA A 147 -17.44 -3.93 4.14
N ALA A 148 -17.33 -3.64 2.83
CA ALA A 148 -16.40 -4.33 1.93
C ALA A 148 -14.95 -4.19 2.38
N VAL A 149 -14.55 -2.99 2.80
CA VAL A 149 -13.19 -2.74 3.33
C VAL A 149 -12.93 -3.55 4.60
N ARG A 150 -13.90 -3.63 5.52
CA ARG A 150 -13.79 -4.51 6.71
C ARG A 150 -13.62 -5.98 6.35
N VAL A 151 -14.32 -6.45 5.33
CA VAL A 151 -14.18 -7.83 4.84
C VAL A 151 -12.75 -8.07 4.31
N MET A 152 -12.17 -7.15 3.53
CA MET A 152 -10.77 -7.25 3.11
C MET A 152 -9.83 -7.41 4.32
N VAL A 153 -9.97 -6.54 5.33
CA VAL A 153 -9.15 -6.63 6.56
C VAL A 153 -9.35 -7.97 7.25
N GLN A 154 -10.59 -8.47 7.35
CA GLN A 154 -10.91 -9.75 7.96
C GLN A 154 -10.23 -10.92 7.26
N TYR A 155 -10.23 -10.96 5.92
CA TYR A 155 -9.58 -12.01 5.15
C TYR A 155 -8.04 -11.92 5.12
N ALA A 156 -7.48 -10.74 5.43
CA ALA A 156 -6.04 -10.56 5.56
C ALA A 156 -5.48 -11.13 6.88
N ARG A 157 -6.31 -11.31 7.90
CA ARG A 157 -5.90 -11.63 9.27
C ARG A 157 -6.15 -13.09 9.63
N TYR A 158 -5.26 -13.65 10.43
CA TYR A 158 -5.48 -14.95 11.08
C TYR A 158 -6.46 -14.82 12.26
N ALA A 159 -7.23 -15.87 12.53
CA ALA A 159 -8.25 -15.86 13.57
C ALA A 159 -7.70 -15.56 14.99
N PHE A 160 -6.45 -15.91 15.26
CA PHE A 160 -5.80 -15.66 16.56
C PHE A 160 -5.32 -14.21 16.75
N GLN A 161 -5.24 -13.39 15.70
CA GLN A 161 -4.83 -11.99 15.76
C GLN A 161 -5.97 -11.15 16.33
N LYS A 162 -5.79 -10.60 17.54
CA LYS A 162 -6.86 -9.94 18.30
C LYS A 162 -6.71 -8.42 18.39
N ALA A 163 -5.64 -7.82 17.84
CA ALA A 163 -5.50 -6.36 17.83
C ALA A 163 -6.72 -5.72 17.16
N GLY A 164 -7.40 -4.79 17.83
CA GLY A 164 -8.60 -4.11 17.33
C GLY A 164 -9.82 -5.00 17.08
N ALA A 165 -9.78 -6.30 17.41
CA ALA A 165 -10.94 -7.17 17.29
C ALA A 165 -12.04 -6.74 18.26
N GLY A 166 -13.30 -6.70 17.77
CA GLY A 166 -14.46 -6.25 18.55
C GLY A 166 -15.57 -5.72 17.64
N ALA A 167 -16.35 -4.76 18.12
CA ALA A 167 -17.59 -4.31 17.48
C ALA A 167 -17.48 -3.91 16.00
N ASN A 168 -16.33 -3.37 15.57
CA ASN A 168 -16.14 -2.86 14.21
C ASN A 168 -15.16 -3.67 13.37
N LEU A 169 -14.52 -4.70 13.93
CA LEU A 169 -13.60 -5.56 13.21
C LEU A 169 -13.82 -7.01 13.65
N PRO A 170 -14.50 -7.83 12.83
CA PRO A 170 -14.72 -9.24 13.10
C PRO A 170 -13.42 -10.02 13.21
N GLU A 171 -13.49 -11.23 13.77
CA GLU A 171 -12.37 -12.17 13.82
C GLU A 171 -11.82 -12.46 12.41
N GLY A 172 -10.50 -12.62 12.31
CA GLY A 172 -9.82 -12.93 11.05
C GLY A 172 -10.27 -14.25 10.44
N ARG A 173 -10.24 -14.33 9.11
CA ARG A 173 -10.65 -15.51 8.33
C ARG A 173 -9.50 -16.19 7.59
N ARG A 174 -8.28 -15.68 7.70
CA ARG A 174 -7.13 -16.31 7.07
C ARG A 174 -6.83 -17.63 7.75
N GLY A 175 -6.80 -18.70 6.98
CA GLY A 175 -6.51 -20.05 7.44
C GLY A 175 -5.04 -20.45 7.28
N SER A 176 -4.71 -21.68 7.70
CA SER A 176 -3.41 -22.30 7.47
C SER A 176 -3.23 -22.68 5.99
N GLY A 177 -1.97 -22.67 5.48
CA GLY A 177 -1.60 -23.18 4.16
C GLY A 177 -0.61 -22.31 3.38
N GLY A 178 -0.74 -20.97 3.40
CA GLY A 178 0.14 -20.07 2.65
C GLY A 178 1.36 -19.53 3.42
N GLN A 179 1.45 -19.79 4.72
CA GLN A 179 2.45 -19.16 5.59
C GLN A 179 3.89 -19.58 5.28
N THR A 180 4.11 -20.81 4.84
CA THR A 180 5.47 -21.32 4.57
C THR A 180 6.13 -20.56 3.43
N TYR A 181 5.43 -20.42 2.31
CA TYR A 181 5.98 -19.68 1.17
C TYR A 181 6.09 -18.18 1.45
N GLY A 182 5.09 -17.59 2.10
CA GLY A 182 5.17 -16.19 2.52
C GLY A 182 6.36 -15.90 3.44
N ALA A 183 6.63 -16.81 4.38
CA ALA A 183 7.79 -16.74 5.26
C ALA A 183 9.12 -16.85 4.51
N GLU A 184 9.20 -17.75 3.53
CA GLU A 184 10.37 -17.89 2.65
C GLU A 184 10.66 -16.59 1.90
N ILE A 185 9.65 -15.96 1.32
CA ILE A 185 9.77 -14.66 0.64
C ILE A 185 10.23 -13.57 1.62
N TRP A 186 9.66 -13.52 2.82
CA TRP A 186 10.02 -12.51 3.83
C TRP A 186 11.37 -12.79 4.51
N GLY A 187 11.91 -14.01 4.38
CA GLY A 187 13.17 -14.42 5.00
C GLY A 187 13.08 -14.62 6.50
N ILE A 188 11.93 -15.06 7.01
CA ILE A 188 11.63 -15.33 8.41
C ILE A 188 11.01 -16.72 8.59
N THR A 189 10.81 -17.17 9.83
CA THR A 189 10.15 -18.46 10.09
C THR A 189 8.64 -18.40 9.84
N PRO A 190 7.97 -19.53 9.55
CA PRO A 190 6.51 -19.56 9.42
C PRO A 190 5.75 -19.05 10.66
N GLU A 191 6.28 -19.30 11.86
CA GLU A 191 5.73 -18.81 13.12
C GLU A 191 5.82 -17.28 13.24
N GLU A 192 6.96 -16.71 12.86
CA GLU A 192 7.16 -15.26 12.81
C GLU A 192 6.27 -14.63 11.74
N TYR A 193 6.16 -15.25 10.56
CA TYR A 193 5.27 -14.79 9.51
C TYR A 193 3.82 -14.70 10.01
N MET A 194 3.29 -15.74 10.63
CA MET A 194 1.92 -15.73 11.14
C MET A 194 1.70 -14.62 12.18
N LYS A 195 2.70 -14.31 13.01
CA LYS A 195 2.62 -13.22 13.99
C LYS A 195 2.66 -11.85 13.32
N LYS A 196 3.55 -11.66 12.34
CA LYS A 196 3.82 -10.39 11.68
C LYS A 196 2.87 -10.09 10.50
N ALA A 197 2.26 -11.10 9.88
CA ALA A 197 1.32 -10.93 8.78
C ALA A 197 -0.06 -10.45 9.30
N ASP A 198 -0.07 -9.28 9.91
CA ASP A 198 -1.22 -8.56 10.46
C ASP A 198 -1.16 -7.09 9.99
N PRO A 199 -2.29 -6.40 9.78
CA PRO A 199 -2.28 -5.04 9.27
C PRO A 199 -1.63 -4.02 10.21
N TRP A 200 -0.70 -3.23 9.66
CA TRP A 200 -0.23 -2.00 10.25
C TRP A 200 -1.13 -0.83 9.76
N PRO A 201 -1.47 0.18 10.59
CA PRO A 201 -1.01 0.44 11.95
C PRO A 201 -1.86 -0.22 13.05
N LEU A 202 -2.87 -1.02 12.72
CA LEU A 202 -3.75 -1.69 13.69
C LEU A 202 -2.95 -2.53 14.69
N ASN A 203 -1.98 -3.27 14.19
CA ASN A 203 -0.95 -3.95 14.97
C ASN A 203 0.37 -3.24 14.71
N SER A 204 0.97 -2.63 15.75
CA SER A 204 2.24 -1.90 15.62
C SER A 204 3.40 -2.78 15.14
N GLU A 205 3.34 -4.10 15.37
CA GLU A 205 4.32 -5.09 14.90
C GLU A 205 3.92 -5.74 13.57
N GLY A 206 2.78 -5.33 13.01
CA GLY A 206 2.25 -5.83 11.75
C GLY A 206 3.12 -5.41 10.57
N GLU A 207 3.20 -6.26 9.56
CA GLU A 207 4.00 -6.05 8.35
C GLU A 207 3.13 -6.02 7.07
N LEU A 208 1.78 -6.06 7.21
CA LEU A 208 0.87 -5.88 6.09
C LEU A 208 0.42 -4.42 5.99
N LEU A 209 0.63 -3.80 4.83
CA LEU A 209 0.14 -2.45 4.53
C LEU A 209 -1.09 -2.58 3.61
N LEU A 210 -2.28 -2.42 4.20
CA LEU A 210 -3.54 -2.47 3.46
C LEU A 210 -3.95 -1.08 3.02
N GLY A 211 -4.36 -0.96 1.77
CA GLY A 211 -4.78 0.31 1.17
C GLY A 211 -6.11 0.24 0.45
N ILE A 212 -6.69 1.41 0.24
CA ILE A 212 -7.93 1.61 -0.52
C ILE A 212 -7.69 2.59 -1.66
N LYS A 213 -8.38 2.38 -2.79
CA LYS A 213 -8.34 3.28 -3.94
C LYS A 213 -9.66 4.03 -4.06
N VAL A 214 -9.56 5.36 -3.95
CA VAL A 214 -10.70 6.28 -4.05
C VAL A 214 -10.77 6.78 -5.49
N GLU A 215 -11.61 6.16 -6.31
CA GLU A 215 -11.57 6.34 -7.76
C GLU A 215 -12.96 6.41 -8.41
N ASN A 216 -13.98 6.63 -7.60
CA ASN A 216 -15.31 6.94 -8.10
C ASN A 216 -16.07 7.83 -7.12
N LYS A 217 -17.12 8.48 -7.59
CA LYS A 217 -17.92 9.43 -6.79
C LYS A 217 -18.52 8.83 -5.52
N TYR A 218 -18.80 7.52 -5.50
CA TYR A 218 -19.37 6.83 -4.34
C TYR A 218 -18.29 6.52 -3.30
N ALA A 219 -17.10 6.11 -3.75
CA ALA A 219 -15.93 5.96 -2.88
C ALA A 219 -15.54 7.31 -2.26
N LEU A 220 -15.55 8.40 -3.04
CA LEU A 220 -15.30 9.75 -2.54
C LEU A 220 -16.32 10.15 -1.45
N ALA A 221 -17.61 9.89 -1.68
CA ALA A 221 -18.66 10.19 -0.70
C ALA A 221 -18.53 9.42 0.62
N ASN A 222 -17.83 8.28 0.62
CA ASN A 222 -17.64 7.42 1.78
C ASN A 222 -16.18 7.41 2.29
N VAL A 223 -15.27 8.22 1.73
CA VAL A 223 -13.82 8.14 1.98
C VAL A 223 -13.45 8.19 3.46
N GLU A 224 -14.08 9.06 4.25
CA GLU A 224 -13.83 9.16 5.70
C GLU A 224 -14.17 7.85 6.42
N LYS A 225 -15.27 7.19 6.03
CA LYS A 225 -15.72 5.94 6.64
C LYS A 225 -14.86 4.76 6.20
N THR A 226 -14.46 4.70 4.93
CA THR A 226 -13.60 3.63 4.40
C THR A 226 -12.18 3.75 4.93
N ALA A 227 -11.61 4.95 4.99
CA ALA A 227 -10.29 5.21 5.55
C ALA A 227 -10.23 4.98 7.08
N ALA A 228 -11.35 5.18 7.79
CA ALA A 228 -11.45 4.94 9.23
C ALA A 228 -11.61 3.45 9.61
N VAL A 229 -11.71 2.53 8.64
CA VAL A 229 -11.76 1.10 8.94
C VAL A 229 -10.44 0.67 9.58
N PRO A 230 -10.47 0.04 10.78
CA PRO A 230 -9.25 -0.39 11.46
C PRO A 230 -8.43 -1.35 10.58
N GLY A 231 -7.13 -1.04 10.42
CA GLY A 231 -6.21 -1.83 9.60
C GLY A 231 -5.93 -1.24 8.22
N ILE A 232 -6.58 -0.15 7.83
CA ILE A 232 -6.21 0.62 6.63
C ILE A 232 -5.03 1.52 6.96
N GLY A 233 -3.96 1.39 6.18
CA GLY A 233 -2.71 2.12 6.36
C GLY A 233 -2.44 3.20 5.30
N PHE A 234 -3.13 3.16 4.15
CA PHE A 234 -3.03 4.21 3.14
C PHE A 234 -4.28 4.30 2.26
N GLY A 235 -4.41 5.43 1.57
CA GLY A 235 -5.38 5.66 0.52
C GLY A 235 -4.71 6.22 -0.73
N GLU A 236 -5.17 5.82 -1.89
CA GLU A 236 -4.76 6.35 -3.19
C GLU A 236 -5.96 6.98 -3.89
N TRP A 237 -5.73 8.09 -4.56
CA TRP A 237 -6.71 8.65 -5.47
C TRP A 237 -6.45 8.18 -6.91
N GLY A 238 -7.46 7.53 -7.52
CA GLY A 238 -7.41 7.02 -8.89
C GLY A 238 -8.04 8.01 -9.88
N PRO A 239 -7.30 8.96 -10.47
CA PRO A 239 -7.88 10.01 -11.31
C PRO A 239 -8.53 9.50 -12.59
N GLY A 240 -8.06 8.39 -13.17
CA GLY A 240 -8.61 7.81 -14.39
C GLY A 240 -10.07 7.39 -14.20
N ASP A 241 -10.31 6.48 -13.26
CA ASP A 241 -11.65 5.96 -12.96
C ASP A 241 -12.54 7.00 -12.30
N MET A 242 -11.96 7.88 -11.47
CA MET A 242 -12.69 9.04 -10.93
C MET A 242 -13.23 9.91 -12.08
N GLY A 243 -12.42 10.21 -13.08
CA GLY A 243 -12.84 10.95 -14.27
C GLY A 243 -13.98 10.26 -15.00
N ILE A 244 -13.87 8.95 -15.26
CA ILE A 244 -14.95 8.15 -15.88
C ILE A 244 -16.23 8.25 -15.03
N SER A 245 -16.13 8.05 -13.71
CA SER A 245 -17.27 8.08 -12.79
C SER A 245 -17.98 9.44 -12.73
N MET A 246 -17.24 10.52 -12.97
CA MET A 246 -17.77 11.89 -12.92
C MET A 246 -18.10 12.47 -14.33
N GLY A 247 -17.94 11.69 -15.38
CA GLY A 247 -18.22 12.10 -16.76
C GLY A 247 -17.08 12.85 -17.46
N PHE A 248 -15.85 12.72 -16.93
CA PHE A 248 -14.62 13.30 -17.51
C PHE A 248 -13.63 12.21 -17.94
N PRO A 249 -13.96 11.31 -18.88
CA PRO A 249 -13.19 10.07 -19.13
C PRO A 249 -11.75 10.29 -19.61
N ASN A 250 -11.40 11.50 -20.04
CA ASN A 250 -10.06 11.85 -20.51
C ASN A 250 -9.45 13.01 -19.72
N ALA A 251 -9.91 13.21 -18.49
CA ALA A 251 -9.39 14.30 -17.65
C ALA A 251 -7.87 14.17 -17.44
N GLN A 252 -7.18 15.29 -17.58
CA GLN A 252 -5.75 15.43 -17.31
C GLN A 252 -5.57 16.63 -16.38
N PRO A 253 -4.47 16.68 -15.63
CA PRO A 253 -4.17 17.85 -14.79
C PRO A 253 -4.09 19.15 -15.62
N PRO A 254 -4.61 20.30 -15.11
CA PRO A 254 -5.38 20.41 -13.87
C PRO A 254 -6.76 19.76 -13.98
N TYR A 255 -7.12 18.99 -12.96
CA TYR A 255 -8.41 18.29 -12.96
C TYR A 255 -9.57 19.23 -12.68
N PRO A 256 -10.83 18.87 -13.12
CA PRO A 256 -12.01 19.62 -12.71
C PRO A 256 -12.14 19.63 -11.17
N PRO A 257 -12.53 20.78 -10.55
CA PRO A 257 -12.63 20.89 -9.09
C PRO A 257 -13.56 19.86 -8.42
N SER A 258 -14.52 19.31 -9.18
CA SER A 258 -15.39 18.23 -8.66
C SER A 258 -14.70 16.87 -8.54
N MET A 259 -13.50 16.71 -9.09
CA MET A 259 -12.69 15.51 -8.97
C MET A 259 -11.69 15.57 -7.81
N GLU A 260 -11.38 16.77 -7.33
CA GLU A 260 -10.49 17.07 -6.23
C GLU A 260 -11.32 17.40 -4.96
#